data_2d407c2af67afa6eae7a5e2c99a18536
#
_entry.id   2d407c2af67afa6eae7a5e2c99a18536
#
_cell.length_a   1.000
_cell.length_b   1.000
_cell.length_c   1.000
_cell.angle_alpha   90.00
_cell.angle_beta   90.00
_cell.angle_gamma   90.00
#
_symmetry.space_group_name_H-M   'P 1'
#
loop_
_entity.id
_entity.type
_entity.pdbx_description
1 polymer ?
#
loop_
_entity_poly.entity_id
_entity_poly.type
_entity_poly.pdbx_seq_one_letter_code
_entity_poly.pdbx_strand_id
1 'polypeptide(L)'
;MKKSILFVGNSYTYYHDMPERIFAPMAEKAGYDIEVRAVTHGGYKLAWFADPDNEEGKRLRAVVAGRHFDCIVLQDHSLSTIVDPGEFFGGIRSLKTLLEDKTDRFVLYATWGRKPGCETLEELGMTNEEMTRHIAEQYEEAGQRFGMTIAHVGKAFAAYTQQNPDAELYFVDLHHSSELGSTIAAETILKAIVG
;
A
#
# COMPACT_ATOMS: atom_id res chain seq x y z
N MET A 1 -14.85 15.94 12.76
CA MET A 1 -15.66 15.34 11.68
C MET A 1 -15.06 13.99 11.36
N LYS A 2 -15.89 12.99 11.11
CA LYS A 2 -15.47 11.64 10.76
C LYS A 2 -14.84 11.67 9.37
N LYS A 3 -13.59 11.21 9.25
CA LYS A 3 -12.89 11.07 7.98
C LYS A 3 -13.15 9.71 7.35
N SER A 4 -13.24 9.66 6.05
CA SER A 4 -13.45 8.42 5.27
C SER A 4 -12.19 8.07 4.49
N ILE A 5 -11.68 6.86 4.68
CA ILE A 5 -10.47 6.37 4.03
C ILE A 5 -10.81 5.11 3.22
N LEU A 6 -10.39 5.09 1.95
CA LEU A 6 -10.49 3.92 1.10
C LEU A 6 -9.10 3.32 0.86
N PHE A 7 -8.95 2.04 1.11
CA PHE A 7 -7.77 1.27 0.72
C PHE A 7 -8.05 0.49 -0.56
N VAL A 8 -7.16 0.60 -1.53
CA VAL A 8 -7.17 -0.21 -2.76
C VAL A 8 -5.82 -0.91 -2.88
N GLY A 9 -5.81 -2.23 -2.92
CA GLY A 9 -4.57 -2.98 -2.96
C GLY A 9 -4.74 -4.48 -2.88
N ASN A 10 -3.70 -5.18 -2.52
CA ASN A 10 -3.69 -6.64 -2.48
C ASN A 10 -3.40 -7.19 -1.06
N SER A 11 -2.84 -8.39 -0.97
CA SER A 11 -2.54 -9.03 0.33
C SER A 11 -1.63 -8.21 1.23
N TYR A 12 -0.77 -7.38 0.69
CA TYR A 12 0.07 -6.47 1.50
C TYR A 12 -0.75 -5.40 2.22
N THR A 13 -1.97 -5.12 1.76
CA THR A 13 -2.92 -4.23 2.42
C THR A 13 -3.81 -4.98 3.42
N TYR A 14 -4.34 -6.15 3.05
CA TYR A 14 -5.35 -6.81 3.88
C TYR A 14 -4.81 -7.86 4.88
N TYR A 15 -3.53 -8.22 4.84
CA TYR A 15 -2.99 -9.16 5.81
C TYR A 15 -3.27 -8.71 7.24
N HIS A 16 -3.69 -9.65 8.11
CA HIS A 16 -4.16 -9.37 9.48
C HIS A 16 -5.37 -8.42 9.56
N ASP A 17 -6.16 -8.31 8.48
CA ASP A 17 -7.26 -7.33 8.36
C ASP A 17 -6.78 -5.90 8.69
N MET A 18 -5.58 -5.54 8.19
CA MET A 18 -4.84 -4.34 8.61
C MET A 18 -5.68 -3.06 8.55
N PRO A 19 -6.46 -2.76 7.48
CA PRO A 19 -7.25 -1.53 7.42
C PRO A 19 -8.27 -1.42 8.56
N GLU A 20 -9.00 -2.49 8.85
CA GLU A 20 -10.12 -2.48 9.78
C GLU A 20 -9.70 -2.82 11.22
N ARG A 21 -8.77 -3.78 11.40
CA ARG A 21 -8.42 -4.28 12.74
C ARG A 21 -7.18 -3.63 13.35
N ILE A 22 -6.32 -3.03 12.54
CA ILE A 22 -5.08 -2.41 13.02
C ILE A 22 -5.12 -0.89 12.79
N PHE A 23 -5.31 -0.45 11.55
CA PHE A 23 -5.28 0.97 11.19
C PHE A 23 -6.43 1.76 11.83
N ALA A 24 -7.68 1.32 11.69
CA ALA A 24 -8.83 2.07 12.22
C ALA A 24 -8.77 2.23 13.75
N PRO A 25 -8.52 1.18 14.57
CA PRO A 25 -8.35 1.34 16.02
C PRO A 25 -7.14 2.20 16.42
N MET A 26 -6.03 2.10 15.64
CA MET A 26 -4.83 2.93 15.86
C MET A 26 -5.15 4.41 15.64
N ALA A 27 -5.87 4.74 14.58
CA ALA A 27 -6.29 6.10 14.28
C ALA A 27 -7.25 6.64 15.37
N GLU A 28 -8.22 5.84 15.83
CA GLU A 28 -9.13 6.21 16.91
C GLU A 28 -8.36 6.50 18.22
N LYS A 29 -7.42 5.63 18.58
CA LYS A 29 -6.53 5.83 19.75
C LYS A 29 -5.69 7.10 19.65
N ALA A 30 -5.32 7.49 18.41
CA ALA A 30 -4.61 8.74 18.14
C ALA A 30 -5.54 9.97 18.09
N GLY A 31 -6.85 9.81 18.35
CA GLY A 31 -7.83 10.89 18.39
C GLY A 31 -8.50 11.22 17.05
N TYR A 32 -8.34 10.36 16.03
CA TYR A 32 -8.96 10.54 14.71
C TYR A 32 -10.21 9.66 14.60
N ASP A 33 -11.36 10.25 14.33
CA ASP A 33 -12.59 9.54 13.97
C ASP A 33 -12.53 9.18 12.48
N ILE A 34 -12.25 7.90 12.16
CA ILE A 34 -12.03 7.43 10.80
C ILE A 34 -12.97 6.27 10.45
N GLU A 35 -13.66 6.37 9.31
CA GLU A 35 -14.32 5.24 8.67
C GLU A 35 -13.41 4.66 7.60
N VAL A 36 -13.17 3.36 7.66
CA VAL A 36 -12.33 2.64 6.71
C VAL A 36 -13.19 1.79 5.78
N ARG A 37 -12.82 1.77 4.50
CA ARG A 37 -13.29 0.81 3.50
C ARG A 37 -12.09 0.25 2.76
N ALA A 38 -12.22 -1.00 2.29
CA ALA A 38 -11.19 -1.65 1.51
C ALA A 38 -11.76 -2.35 0.27
N VAL A 39 -11.09 -2.19 -0.86
CA VAL A 39 -11.28 -2.98 -2.07
C VAL A 39 -9.95 -3.65 -2.35
N THR A 40 -9.84 -4.93 -1.98
CA THR A 40 -8.58 -5.66 -2.02
C THR A 40 -8.77 -7.05 -2.62
N HIS A 41 -7.73 -7.52 -3.33
CA HIS A 41 -7.69 -8.88 -3.87
C HIS A 41 -6.24 -9.40 -3.90
N GLY A 42 -6.02 -10.66 -3.48
CA GLY A 42 -4.67 -11.24 -3.43
C GLY A 42 -3.96 -11.25 -4.77
N GLY A 43 -2.71 -10.78 -4.80
CA GLY A 43 -1.88 -10.74 -6.01
C GLY A 43 -2.26 -9.70 -7.06
N TYR A 44 -3.28 -8.87 -6.82
CA TYR A 44 -3.74 -7.88 -7.79
C TYR A 44 -2.79 -6.70 -7.95
N LYS A 45 -2.79 -6.16 -9.17
CA LYS A 45 -2.12 -4.92 -9.55
C LYS A 45 -3.14 -3.77 -9.64
N LEU A 46 -2.69 -2.54 -9.44
CA LEU A 46 -3.56 -1.36 -9.55
C LEU A 46 -4.21 -1.22 -10.92
N ALA A 47 -3.51 -1.62 -11.98
CA ALA A 47 -4.05 -1.63 -13.35
C ALA A 47 -5.34 -2.46 -13.46
N TRP A 48 -5.45 -3.56 -12.73
CA TRP A 48 -6.62 -4.44 -12.77
C TRP A 48 -7.81 -3.87 -12.02
N PHE A 49 -7.60 -3.09 -10.95
CA PHE A 49 -8.65 -2.32 -10.30
C PHE A 49 -9.16 -1.15 -11.17
N ALA A 50 -8.30 -0.64 -12.06
CA ALA A 50 -8.70 0.41 -13.01
C ALA A 50 -9.54 -0.14 -14.17
N ASP A 51 -9.41 -1.42 -14.51
CA ASP A 51 -10.11 -2.07 -15.63
C ASP A 51 -11.62 -2.21 -15.33
N PRO A 52 -12.52 -1.64 -16.16
CA PRO A 52 -13.96 -1.75 -15.98
C PRO A 52 -14.53 -3.15 -16.21
N ASP A 53 -13.82 -4.00 -16.93
CA ASP A 53 -14.25 -5.37 -17.21
C ASP A 53 -13.80 -6.37 -16.13
N ASN A 54 -12.83 -5.99 -15.30
CA ASN A 54 -12.37 -6.78 -14.17
C ASN A 54 -13.37 -6.72 -13.00
N GLU A 55 -13.60 -7.84 -12.31
CA GLU A 55 -14.56 -7.92 -11.19
C GLU A 55 -14.23 -6.96 -10.05
N GLU A 56 -12.95 -6.86 -9.66
CA GLU A 56 -12.54 -5.90 -8.61
C GLU A 56 -12.58 -4.44 -9.12
N GLY A 57 -12.39 -4.22 -10.40
CA GLY A 57 -12.60 -2.92 -11.03
C GLY A 57 -14.06 -2.49 -11.01
N LYS A 58 -15.01 -3.42 -11.23
CA LYS A 58 -16.45 -3.21 -11.06
C LYS A 58 -16.81 -2.93 -9.60
N ARG A 59 -16.23 -3.73 -8.68
CA ARG A 59 -16.41 -3.57 -7.22
C ARG A 59 -15.93 -2.20 -6.75
N LEU A 60 -14.74 -1.76 -7.20
CA LEU A 60 -14.20 -0.44 -6.87
C LEU A 60 -15.18 0.67 -7.31
N ARG A 61 -15.66 0.62 -8.55
CA ARG A 61 -16.64 1.60 -9.07
C ARG A 61 -17.91 1.62 -8.26
N ALA A 62 -18.43 0.46 -7.85
CA ALA A 62 -19.60 0.36 -6.99
C ALA A 62 -19.37 0.98 -5.60
N VAL A 63 -18.19 0.75 -5.02
CA VAL A 63 -17.83 1.31 -3.70
C VAL A 63 -17.72 2.82 -3.72
N VAL A 64 -17.17 3.41 -4.80
CA VAL A 64 -17.00 4.86 -4.91
C VAL A 64 -18.22 5.59 -5.47
N ALA A 65 -19.23 4.86 -5.99
CA ALA A 65 -20.44 5.45 -6.55
C ALA A 65 -21.19 6.30 -5.49
N GLY A 66 -21.36 7.59 -5.78
CA GLY A 66 -22.06 8.53 -4.88
C GLY A 66 -21.34 8.80 -3.56
N ARG A 67 -20.05 8.49 -3.45
CA ARG A 67 -19.22 8.72 -2.25
C ARG A 67 -18.06 9.63 -2.56
N HIS A 68 -17.60 10.30 -1.51
CA HIS A 68 -16.35 11.03 -1.49
C HIS A 68 -15.51 10.56 -0.29
N PHE A 69 -14.21 10.44 -0.47
CA PHE A 69 -13.26 10.00 0.55
C PHE A 69 -12.28 11.13 0.87
N ASP A 70 -11.95 11.33 2.15
CA ASP A 70 -10.90 12.27 2.54
C ASP A 70 -9.52 11.81 2.05
N CYS A 71 -9.34 10.49 1.90
CA CYS A 71 -8.11 9.93 1.35
C CYS A 71 -8.35 8.56 0.70
N ILE A 72 -7.68 8.32 -0.43
CA ILE A 72 -7.58 6.98 -1.03
C ILE A 72 -6.13 6.53 -0.97
N VAL A 73 -5.90 5.36 -0.35
CA VAL A 73 -4.59 4.71 -0.25
C VAL A 73 -4.48 3.67 -1.36
N LEU A 74 -3.46 3.78 -2.20
CA LEU A 74 -3.20 2.89 -3.33
C LEU A 74 -1.93 2.07 -3.09
N GLN A 75 -2.05 0.73 -3.15
CA GLN A 75 -0.91 -0.19 -3.02
C GLN A 75 -0.90 -1.15 -4.20
N ASP A 76 0.19 -1.14 -4.97
CA ASP A 76 0.37 -2.04 -6.11
C ASP A 76 1.08 -3.34 -5.69
N HIS A 77 1.08 -4.31 -6.60
CA HIS A 77 1.83 -5.56 -6.42
C HIS A 77 3.32 -5.25 -6.21
N SER A 78 3.91 -5.86 -5.19
CA SER A 78 5.27 -5.52 -4.73
C SER A 78 6.39 -5.72 -5.77
N LEU A 79 6.15 -6.53 -6.81
CA LEU A 79 7.09 -6.74 -7.91
C LEU A 79 6.82 -5.84 -9.13
N SER A 80 5.68 -5.14 -9.19
CA SER A 80 5.33 -4.34 -10.39
C SER A 80 6.38 -3.30 -10.72
N THR A 81 6.98 -2.67 -9.70
CA THR A 81 8.05 -1.66 -9.88
C THR A 81 9.32 -2.21 -10.53
N ILE A 82 9.54 -3.55 -10.46
CA ILE A 82 10.74 -4.23 -10.94
C ILE A 82 10.46 -4.90 -12.29
N VAL A 83 9.38 -5.69 -12.37
CA VAL A 83 9.12 -6.55 -13.52
C VAL A 83 8.35 -5.85 -14.64
N ASP A 84 7.52 -4.86 -14.28
CA ASP A 84 6.76 -4.05 -15.25
C ASP A 84 6.49 -2.64 -14.72
N PRO A 85 7.51 -1.76 -14.69
CA PRO A 85 7.32 -0.37 -14.26
C PRO A 85 6.30 0.39 -15.11
N GLY A 86 6.15 0.03 -16.39
CA GLY A 86 5.17 0.63 -17.29
C GLY A 86 3.74 0.39 -16.82
N GLU A 87 3.41 -0.84 -16.44
CA GLU A 87 2.10 -1.20 -15.88
C GLU A 87 1.88 -0.55 -14.51
N PHE A 88 2.93 -0.48 -13.65
CA PHE A 88 2.88 0.21 -12.36
C PHE A 88 2.45 1.68 -12.51
N PHE A 89 3.17 2.46 -13.33
CA PHE A 89 2.82 3.87 -13.57
C PHE A 89 1.48 4.01 -14.30
N GLY A 90 1.18 3.09 -15.21
CA GLY A 90 -0.09 3.05 -15.94
C GLY A 90 -1.28 2.84 -15.02
N GLY A 91 -1.17 1.90 -14.07
CA GLY A 91 -2.19 1.60 -13.06
C GLY A 91 -2.49 2.79 -12.15
N ILE A 92 -1.44 3.43 -11.62
CA ILE A 92 -1.58 4.64 -10.79
C ILE A 92 -2.27 5.75 -11.56
N ARG A 93 -1.84 6.02 -12.81
CA ARG A 93 -2.46 7.04 -13.67
C ARG A 93 -3.94 6.78 -13.89
N SER A 94 -4.29 5.54 -14.26
CA SER A 94 -5.66 5.15 -14.56
C SER A 94 -6.55 5.26 -13.33
N LEU A 95 -6.08 4.83 -12.15
CA LEU A 95 -6.83 4.99 -10.90
C LEU A 95 -6.93 6.46 -10.47
N LYS A 96 -5.88 7.26 -10.65
CA LYS A 96 -5.97 8.70 -10.42
C LYS A 96 -7.09 9.32 -11.25
N THR A 97 -7.09 9.09 -12.55
CA THR A 97 -8.13 9.63 -13.45
C THR A 97 -9.53 9.14 -13.08
N LEU A 98 -9.66 7.87 -12.66
CA LEU A 98 -10.94 7.30 -12.24
C LEU A 98 -11.49 7.90 -10.94
N LEU A 99 -10.61 8.27 -10.01
CA LEU A 99 -10.94 8.54 -8.61
C LEU A 99 -10.66 9.98 -8.15
N GLU A 100 -10.10 10.85 -9.00
CA GLU A 100 -9.70 12.21 -8.60
C GLU A 100 -10.88 13.11 -8.18
N ASP A 101 -12.10 12.85 -8.70
CA ASP A 101 -13.32 13.51 -8.28
C ASP A 101 -14.00 12.86 -7.06
N LYS A 102 -13.43 11.77 -6.54
CA LYS A 102 -13.94 10.97 -5.42
C LYS A 102 -13.11 11.12 -4.14
N THR A 103 -12.03 11.90 -4.17
CA THR A 103 -11.16 12.04 -3.01
C THR A 103 -10.50 13.41 -2.94
N ASP A 104 -10.20 13.88 -1.72
CA ASP A 104 -9.41 15.09 -1.51
C ASP A 104 -7.92 14.84 -1.81
N ARG A 105 -7.44 13.61 -1.58
CA ARG A 105 -6.03 13.25 -1.82
C ARG A 105 -5.80 11.77 -1.97
N PHE A 106 -4.63 11.45 -2.55
CA PHE A 106 -4.11 10.10 -2.64
C PHE A 106 -2.87 9.91 -1.77
N VAL A 107 -2.73 8.73 -1.20
CA VAL A 107 -1.51 8.23 -0.58
C VAL A 107 -1.07 6.97 -1.30
N LEU A 108 0.17 6.93 -1.79
CA LEU A 108 0.80 5.74 -2.33
C LEU A 108 1.45 4.96 -1.20
N TYR A 109 1.09 3.70 -1.06
CA TYR A 109 1.63 2.79 -0.07
C TYR A 109 2.84 2.05 -0.66
N ALA A 110 4.05 2.59 -0.47
CA ALA A 110 5.30 1.97 -0.89
C ALA A 110 5.64 0.79 0.03
N THR A 111 5.60 -0.43 -0.54
CA THR A 111 5.83 -1.68 0.18
C THR A 111 7.33 -1.91 0.47
N TRP A 112 7.69 -3.11 0.86
CA TRP A 112 9.04 -3.52 1.30
C TRP A 112 9.61 -4.61 0.40
N GLY A 113 10.93 -4.78 0.44
CA GLY A 113 11.64 -5.91 -0.18
C GLY A 113 11.35 -7.23 0.54
N ARG A 114 11.51 -8.34 -0.16
CA ARG A 114 11.38 -9.70 0.40
C ARG A 114 12.39 -9.93 1.52
N LYS A 115 12.06 -10.78 2.49
CA LYS A 115 13.00 -11.19 3.55
C LYS A 115 14.19 -11.95 2.95
N PRO A 116 15.42 -11.81 3.48
CA PRO A 116 16.55 -12.66 3.10
C PRO A 116 16.20 -14.14 3.18
N GLY A 117 16.58 -14.91 2.16
CA GLY A 117 16.21 -16.32 1.98
C GLY A 117 14.91 -16.55 1.20
N CYS A 118 14.21 -15.51 0.77
CA CYS A 118 13.11 -15.64 -0.18
C CYS A 118 13.65 -15.89 -1.59
N GLU A 119 13.16 -16.95 -2.26
CA GLU A 119 13.56 -17.37 -3.61
C GLU A 119 13.47 -16.21 -4.64
N THR A 120 12.46 -15.37 -4.51
CA THR A 120 12.28 -14.21 -5.39
C THR A 120 13.51 -13.26 -5.38
N LEU A 121 14.22 -13.10 -4.26
CA LEU A 121 15.44 -12.29 -4.23
C LEU A 121 16.57 -12.93 -5.05
N GLU A 122 16.69 -14.25 -5.00
CA GLU A 122 17.68 -15.00 -5.77
C GLU A 122 17.36 -14.91 -7.29
N GLU A 123 16.10 -15.10 -7.66
CA GLU A 123 15.62 -14.96 -9.05
C GLU A 123 15.87 -13.55 -9.62
N LEU A 124 15.70 -12.52 -8.81
CA LEU A 124 15.94 -11.13 -9.21
C LEU A 124 17.42 -10.71 -9.13
N GLY A 125 18.27 -11.50 -8.47
CA GLY A 125 19.66 -11.15 -8.19
C GLY A 125 19.77 -9.92 -7.27
N MET A 126 18.83 -9.73 -6.34
CA MET A 126 18.74 -8.57 -5.46
C MET A 126 18.80 -8.97 -3.99
N THR A 127 19.33 -8.09 -3.17
CA THR A 127 19.17 -8.16 -1.72
C THR A 127 17.84 -7.53 -1.28
N ASN A 128 17.43 -7.78 -0.04
CA ASN A 128 16.26 -7.11 0.57
C ASN A 128 16.41 -5.57 0.52
N GLU A 129 17.61 -5.07 0.84
CA GLU A 129 17.88 -3.63 0.87
C GLU A 129 17.78 -3.01 -0.53
N GLU A 130 18.37 -3.66 -1.54
CA GLU A 130 18.30 -3.21 -2.94
C GLU A 130 16.87 -3.20 -3.45
N MET A 131 16.10 -4.25 -3.17
CA MET A 131 14.69 -4.32 -3.55
C MET A 131 13.87 -3.24 -2.85
N THR A 132 14.05 -3.03 -1.53
CA THR A 132 13.34 -2.00 -0.77
C THR A 132 13.66 -0.60 -1.29
N ARG A 133 14.94 -0.32 -1.60
CA ARG A 133 15.37 0.95 -2.17
C ARG A 133 14.75 1.18 -3.54
N HIS A 134 14.81 0.19 -4.43
CA HIS A 134 14.22 0.29 -5.76
C HIS A 134 12.71 0.58 -5.70
N ILE A 135 11.96 -0.15 -4.87
CA ILE A 135 10.53 0.11 -4.66
C ILE A 135 10.32 1.55 -4.21
N ALA A 136 11.09 2.02 -3.20
CA ALA A 136 10.95 3.37 -2.68
C ALA A 136 11.20 4.44 -3.76
N GLU A 137 12.24 4.28 -4.59
CA GLU A 137 12.58 5.18 -5.68
C GLU A 137 11.46 5.27 -6.73
N GLN A 138 10.88 4.13 -7.13
CA GLN A 138 9.78 4.09 -8.10
C GLN A 138 8.50 4.73 -7.55
N TYR A 139 8.20 4.54 -6.26
CA TYR A 139 7.07 5.20 -5.63
C TYR A 139 7.32 6.71 -5.44
N GLU A 140 8.55 7.13 -5.17
CA GLU A 140 8.92 8.56 -5.11
C GLU A 140 8.74 9.24 -6.48
N GLU A 141 9.19 8.59 -7.56
CA GLU A 141 8.94 9.06 -8.92
C GLU A 141 7.43 9.18 -9.21
N ALA A 142 6.65 8.14 -8.85
CA ALA A 142 5.20 8.17 -9.01
C ALA A 142 4.55 9.30 -8.20
N GLY A 143 4.98 9.49 -6.95
CA GLY A 143 4.49 10.58 -6.10
C GLY A 143 4.76 11.96 -6.69
N GLN A 144 5.96 12.19 -7.19
CA GLN A 144 6.32 13.43 -7.87
C GLN A 144 5.53 13.63 -9.16
N ARG A 145 5.44 12.59 -9.98
CA ARG A 145 4.77 12.62 -11.29
C ARG A 145 3.27 12.86 -11.20
N PHE A 146 2.61 12.30 -10.18
CA PHE A 146 1.16 12.35 -10.05
C PHE A 146 0.66 13.27 -8.92
N GLY A 147 1.56 13.92 -8.17
CA GLY A 147 1.21 14.80 -7.06
C GLY A 147 0.59 14.06 -5.88
N MET A 148 1.15 12.90 -5.51
CA MET A 148 0.63 12.04 -4.45
C MET A 148 1.61 11.96 -3.27
N THR A 149 1.09 11.89 -2.05
CA THR A 149 1.87 11.62 -0.83
C THR A 149 2.29 10.15 -0.79
N ILE A 150 3.42 9.84 -0.18
CA ILE A 150 3.93 8.47 -0.09
C ILE A 150 4.02 8.04 1.38
N ALA A 151 3.47 6.88 1.68
CA ALA A 151 3.72 6.15 2.91
C ALA A 151 4.87 5.16 2.67
N HIS A 152 6.07 5.50 3.12
CA HIS A 152 7.31 4.73 2.90
C HIS A 152 7.43 3.54 3.86
N VAL A 153 6.53 2.56 3.76
CA VAL A 153 6.49 1.42 4.69
C VAL A 153 7.75 0.57 4.60
N GLY A 154 8.31 0.36 3.40
CA GLY A 154 9.57 -0.37 3.26
C GLY A 154 10.74 0.29 3.98
N LYS A 155 10.83 1.63 3.94
CA LYS A 155 11.84 2.38 4.73
C LYS A 155 11.58 2.25 6.23
N ALA A 156 10.32 2.24 6.67
CA ALA A 156 9.96 2.02 8.07
C ALA A 156 10.34 0.62 8.55
N PHE A 157 10.13 -0.41 7.72
CA PHE A 157 10.60 -1.79 8.00
C PHE A 157 12.12 -1.82 8.20
N ALA A 158 12.88 -1.27 7.26
CA ALA A 158 14.33 -1.23 7.35
C ALA A 158 14.83 -0.52 8.62
N ALA A 159 14.26 0.65 8.94
CA ALA A 159 14.61 1.40 10.15
C ALA A 159 14.26 0.63 11.43
N TYR A 160 13.09 -0.04 11.46
CA TYR A 160 12.67 -0.82 12.61
C TYR A 160 13.58 -2.04 12.83
N THR A 161 13.92 -2.79 11.78
CA THR A 161 14.82 -3.95 11.84
C THR A 161 16.22 -3.53 12.30
N GLN A 162 16.72 -2.38 11.86
CA GLN A 162 18.02 -1.87 12.30
C GLN A 162 18.07 -1.61 13.82
N GLN A 163 16.97 -1.14 14.41
CA GLN A 163 16.86 -0.86 15.83
C GLN A 163 16.48 -2.11 16.65
N ASN A 164 15.85 -3.08 16.03
CA ASN A 164 15.33 -4.30 16.64
C ASN A 164 15.69 -5.51 15.77
N PRO A 165 16.96 -5.97 15.77
CA PRO A 165 17.42 -7.03 14.85
C PRO A 165 16.69 -8.37 15.00
N ASP A 166 16.15 -8.66 16.18
CA ASP A 166 15.43 -9.90 16.48
C ASP A 166 13.91 -9.79 16.17
N ALA A 167 13.45 -8.62 15.70
CA ALA A 167 12.04 -8.42 15.42
C ALA A 167 11.61 -9.13 14.13
N GLU A 168 10.54 -9.90 14.20
CA GLU A 168 10.00 -10.61 13.05
C GLU A 168 8.91 -9.78 12.37
N LEU A 169 9.27 -9.09 11.28
CA LEU A 169 8.33 -8.25 10.51
C LEU A 169 7.66 -9.01 9.37
N TYR A 170 8.15 -10.19 9.04
CA TYR A 170 7.67 -11.00 7.93
C TYR A 170 6.89 -12.22 8.41
N PHE A 171 5.90 -12.62 7.64
CA PHE A 171 5.25 -13.91 7.82
C PHE A 171 6.19 -15.06 7.40
N VAL A 172 5.78 -16.29 7.67
CA VAL A 172 6.61 -17.48 7.39
C VAL A 172 6.94 -17.68 5.90
N ASP A 173 6.20 -17.07 5.01
CA ASP A 173 6.41 -17.09 3.56
C ASP A 173 7.49 -16.09 3.07
N LEU A 174 8.12 -15.37 3.98
CA LEU A 174 9.22 -14.44 3.75
C LEU A 174 8.88 -13.20 2.89
N HIS A 175 7.60 -12.93 2.67
CA HIS A 175 7.19 -11.78 1.86
C HIS A 175 5.98 -11.01 2.38
N HIS A 176 4.97 -11.67 2.95
CA HIS A 176 3.89 -10.95 3.63
C HIS A 176 4.36 -10.39 4.98
N SER A 177 3.63 -9.43 5.50
CA SER A 177 3.88 -8.89 6.84
C SER A 177 3.45 -9.87 7.93
N SER A 178 4.19 -9.91 9.04
CA SER A 178 3.68 -10.39 10.32
C SER A 178 2.65 -9.39 10.88
N GLU A 179 2.02 -9.71 12.02
CA GLU A 179 1.14 -8.76 12.71
C GLU A 179 1.90 -7.48 13.13
N LEU A 180 3.14 -7.62 13.58
CA LEU A 180 4.01 -6.47 13.87
C LEU A 180 4.32 -5.68 12.61
N GLY A 181 4.63 -6.34 11.49
CA GLY A 181 4.85 -5.69 10.20
C GLY A 181 3.60 -4.93 9.73
N SER A 182 2.40 -5.52 9.86
CA SER A 182 1.14 -4.85 9.54
C SER A 182 0.89 -3.64 10.45
N THR A 183 1.32 -3.70 11.72
CA THR A 183 1.23 -2.57 12.65
C THR A 183 2.13 -1.41 12.23
N ILE A 184 3.37 -1.69 11.82
CA ILE A 184 4.30 -0.68 11.29
C ILE A 184 3.77 -0.07 9.99
N ALA A 185 3.18 -0.89 9.12
CA ALA A 185 2.54 -0.42 7.89
C ALA A 185 1.39 0.56 8.21
N ALA A 186 0.48 0.17 9.10
CA ALA A 186 -0.65 1.00 9.52
C ALA A 186 -0.19 2.34 10.13
N GLU A 187 0.82 2.31 11.00
CA GLU A 187 1.39 3.51 11.62
C GLU A 187 1.99 4.46 10.58
N THR A 188 2.75 3.91 9.62
CA THR A 188 3.39 4.68 8.56
C THR A 188 2.34 5.32 7.63
N ILE A 189 1.28 4.58 7.28
CA ILE A 189 0.17 5.08 6.47
C ILE A 189 -0.58 6.16 7.23
N LEU A 190 -0.88 5.96 8.53
CA LEU A 190 -1.56 6.96 9.34
C LEU A 190 -0.77 8.28 9.38
N LYS A 191 0.55 8.22 9.62
CA LYS A 191 1.43 9.40 9.58
C LYS A 191 1.36 10.12 8.23
N ALA A 192 1.35 9.39 7.12
CA ALA A 192 1.23 9.99 5.79
C ALA A 192 -0.14 10.63 5.52
N ILE A 193 -1.20 10.15 6.20
CA ILE A 193 -2.55 10.70 6.07
C ILE A 193 -2.75 11.95 6.95
N VAL A 194 -2.16 12.02 8.14
CA VAL A 194 -2.46 13.09 9.11
C VAL A 194 -1.38 14.17 9.17
N GLY A 195 -0.17 13.88 8.69
CA GLY A 195 0.94 14.83 8.56
C GLY A 195 0.80 15.65 7.30
#